data_9c82749641e34dfa6b041854e524c569
#
_entry.id   9c82749641e34dfa6b041854e524c569
#
_cell.length_a   1.000
_cell.length_b   1.000
_cell.length_c   1.000
_cell.angle_alpha   90.00
_cell.angle_beta   90.00
_cell.angle_gamma   90.00
#
_symmetry.space_group_name_H-M   'P 1'
#
loop_
_entity.id
_entity.type
_entity.pdbx_description
1 polymer ?
#
loop_
_entity_poly.entity_id
_entity_poly.type
_entity_poly.pdbx_seq_one_letter_code
_entity_poly.pdbx_strand_id
1 'polypeptide(L)'
;MTQRPSNLTALSTLVLLATAFGAVPLSMLPTAAFAEVAVAPEKNPPGDIPDSQAFTDYLAKGAFTMKVPEGWARSDIAGGASFIDKLDGVSVVLSSAAAPSVASVKAVYVPAMIAAGRAVEVSAVTAVVLPGGAAIRIDYSANSEPNSVTNKQIRVEASRYLFFKGGKVAAVDLYAPFGADNVDQWNLMSQSFQWN
;
A
#
# COMPACT_ATOMS: atom_id res chain seq x y z
N MET A 1 77.98 -2.04 -24.94
CA MET A 1 78.24 -1.95 -26.38
C MET A 1 76.90 -1.97 -27.08
N THR A 2 76.65 -0.83 -27.63
CA THR A 2 76.10 -0.48 -28.95
C THR A 2 74.62 -0.75 -29.12
N GLN A 3 73.93 0.28 -29.14
CA GLN A 3 73.44 1.31 -30.11
C GLN A 3 72.02 1.07 -30.56
N ARG A 4 71.25 2.13 -30.40
CA ARG A 4 69.98 2.45 -31.12
C ARG A 4 70.26 2.57 -32.65
N PRO A 5 69.24 2.50 -33.49
CA PRO A 5 68.56 3.75 -33.83
C PRO A 5 67.06 3.68 -34.05
N SER A 6 66.52 4.86 -33.90
CA SER A 6 65.28 5.49 -34.31
C SER A 6 64.96 5.37 -35.77
N ASN A 7 63.66 5.38 -36.13
CA ASN A 7 63.06 6.07 -37.33
C ASN A 7 61.55 6.05 -37.10
N LEU A 8 60.95 7.17 -36.91
CA LEU A 8 60.41 8.19 -37.79
C LEU A 8 59.24 7.77 -38.71
N THR A 9 58.10 8.35 -38.35
CA THR A 9 57.06 8.97 -39.18
C THR A 9 56.26 8.21 -40.23
N ALA A 10 54.95 8.23 -40.03
CA ALA A 10 54.03 8.69 -41.06
C ALA A 10 52.68 9.12 -40.45
N LEU A 11 52.41 10.43 -40.48
CA LEU A 11 51.13 11.02 -40.27
C LEU A 11 50.22 10.67 -41.47
N SER A 12 49.09 10.02 -41.25
CA SER A 12 48.02 9.90 -42.21
C SER A 12 46.76 10.51 -41.61
N THR A 13 46.50 11.74 -41.98
CA THR A 13 45.30 12.51 -41.67
C THR A 13 44.12 11.93 -42.44
N LEU A 14 43.25 11.15 -41.76
CA LEU A 14 41.98 10.74 -42.33
C LEU A 14 40.90 11.72 -41.86
N VAL A 15 40.45 12.58 -42.73
CA VAL A 15 39.33 13.50 -42.57
C VAL A 15 38.05 12.64 -42.66
N LEU A 16 37.42 12.36 -41.53
CA LEU A 16 36.09 11.74 -41.50
C LEU A 16 35.05 12.87 -41.51
N LEU A 17 34.34 12.96 -42.62
CA LEU A 17 33.18 13.84 -42.78
C LEU A 17 32.04 13.24 -41.93
N ALA A 18 31.78 13.79 -40.74
CA ALA A 18 30.67 13.41 -39.91
C ALA A 18 29.39 14.08 -40.41
N THR A 19 28.53 13.32 -41.11
CA THR A 19 27.15 13.74 -41.40
C THR A 19 26.37 13.70 -40.08
N ALA A 20 26.07 14.86 -39.52
CA ALA A 20 25.19 14.99 -38.36
C ALA A 20 23.74 14.64 -38.77
N PHE A 21 23.33 13.40 -38.51
CA PHE A 21 21.90 13.03 -38.44
C PHE A 21 21.35 13.67 -37.17
N GLY A 22 20.56 14.75 -37.33
CA GLY A 22 19.82 15.37 -36.26
C GLY A 22 18.79 14.38 -35.69
N ALA A 23 19.09 13.80 -34.52
CA ALA A 23 18.11 13.10 -33.74
C ALA A 23 17.13 14.14 -33.21
N VAL A 24 15.91 14.18 -33.77
CA VAL A 24 14.79 14.92 -33.23
C VAL A 24 14.43 14.22 -31.90
N PRO A 25 14.50 14.91 -30.73
CA PRO A 25 14.04 14.28 -29.49
C PRO A 25 12.53 14.06 -29.64
N LEU A 26 12.13 12.81 -29.63
CA LEU A 26 10.74 12.42 -29.50
C LEU A 26 10.30 12.88 -28.12
N SER A 27 9.67 14.05 -28.04
CA SER A 27 9.07 14.58 -26.81
C SER A 27 7.97 13.60 -26.42
N MET A 28 8.26 12.72 -25.45
CA MET A 28 7.23 11.96 -24.77
C MET A 28 6.33 12.96 -24.05
N LEU A 29 5.18 13.25 -24.65
CA LEU A 29 4.11 13.95 -23.97
C LEU A 29 3.74 13.10 -22.75
N PRO A 30 3.70 13.67 -21.53
CA PRO A 30 3.20 12.93 -20.40
C PRO A 30 1.77 12.51 -20.73
N THR A 31 1.53 11.23 -20.87
CA THR A 31 0.17 10.70 -20.87
C THR A 31 -0.45 11.14 -19.55
N ALA A 32 -1.44 12.02 -19.60
CA ALA A 32 -2.23 12.38 -18.44
C ALA A 32 -2.81 11.08 -17.88
N ALA A 33 -2.28 10.63 -16.76
CA ALA A 33 -2.90 9.55 -16.01
C ALA A 33 -4.24 10.11 -15.51
N PHE A 34 -5.33 9.71 -16.15
CA PHE A 34 -6.66 10.03 -15.65
C PHE A 34 -6.78 9.37 -14.29
N ALA A 35 -7.07 10.17 -13.25
CA ALA A 35 -7.40 9.63 -11.96
C ALA A 35 -8.59 8.67 -12.11
N GLU A 36 -8.47 7.50 -11.53
CA GLU A 36 -9.55 6.51 -11.57
C GLU A 36 -10.81 7.09 -10.90
N VAL A 37 -11.96 6.90 -11.54
CA VAL A 37 -13.24 7.39 -11.01
C VAL A 37 -13.77 6.40 -9.98
N ALA A 38 -14.30 6.91 -8.86
CA ALA A 38 -14.94 6.10 -7.85
C ALA A 38 -16.15 5.36 -8.43
N VAL A 39 -16.20 4.04 -8.27
CA VAL A 39 -17.39 3.26 -8.63
C VAL A 39 -18.50 3.46 -7.59
N ALA A 40 -19.74 3.41 -8.01
CA ALA A 40 -20.86 3.54 -7.08
C ALA A 40 -20.94 2.33 -6.13
N PRO A 41 -21.24 2.54 -4.84
CA PRO A 41 -21.50 1.45 -3.89
C PRO A 41 -22.64 0.53 -4.36
N GLU A 42 -22.54 -0.74 -4.04
CA GLU A 42 -23.65 -1.69 -4.26
C GLU A 42 -24.79 -1.42 -3.27
N LYS A 43 -26.03 -1.71 -3.66
CA LYS A 43 -27.20 -1.42 -2.80
C LYS A 43 -27.32 -2.37 -1.61
N ASN A 44 -26.91 -3.62 -1.77
CA ASN A 44 -26.88 -4.65 -0.73
C ASN A 44 -25.55 -5.39 -0.89
N PRO A 45 -24.46 -4.81 -0.39
CA PRO A 45 -23.16 -5.43 -0.57
C PRO A 45 -23.13 -6.77 0.18
N PRO A 46 -22.60 -7.82 -0.44
CA PRO A 46 -22.17 -8.99 0.32
C PRO A 46 -20.92 -8.60 1.10
N GLY A 47 -20.68 -9.16 2.28
CA GLY A 47 -19.43 -8.92 3.01
C GLY A 47 -19.65 -8.66 4.49
N ASP A 48 -20.86 -8.89 5.01
CA ASP A 48 -21.07 -8.91 6.45
C ASP A 48 -20.34 -10.12 7.04
N ILE A 49 -19.42 -9.86 7.96
CA ILE A 49 -18.77 -10.92 8.74
C ILE A 49 -19.78 -11.40 9.78
N PRO A 50 -20.18 -12.67 9.76
CA PRO A 50 -21.20 -13.18 10.70
C PRO A 50 -20.81 -12.95 12.16
N ASP A 51 -21.77 -12.67 13.04
CA ASP A 51 -21.55 -12.57 14.49
C ASP A 51 -20.96 -13.87 15.09
N SER A 52 -21.24 -15.00 14.45
CA SER A 52 -20.69 -16.30 14.81
C SER A 52 -19.27 -16.55 14.30
N GLN A 53 -18.64 -15.60 13.60
CA GLN A 53 -17.27 -15.75 13.11
C GLN A 53 -16.30 -15.99 14.27
N ALA A 54 -15.61 -17.13 14.22
CA ALA A 54 -14.54 -17.41 15.16
C ALA A 54 -13.27 -16.62 14.80
N PHE A 55 -12.52 -16.22 15.82
CA PHE A 55 -11.24 -15.50 15.66
C PHE A 55 -10.12 -16.28 16.32
N THR A 56 -8.96 -16.29 15.68
CA THR A 56 -7.74 -16.93 16.19
C THR A 56 -6.62 -15.89 16.32
N ASP A 57 -5.66 -16.16 17.21
CA ASP A 57 -4.51 -15.28 17.39
C ASP A 57 -3.47 -15.52 16.28
N TYR A 58 -3.18 -14.48 15.51
CA TYR A 58 -2.05 -14.45 14.61
C TYR A 58 -0.83 -13.87 15.32
N LEU A 59 0.24 -14.67 15.41
CA LEU A 59 1.51 -14.28 16.01
C LEU A 59 2.53 -13.99 14.90
N ALA A 60 2.86 -12.73 14.68
CA ALA A 60 4.04 -12.31 13.93
C ALA A 60 5.24 -12.35 14.90
N LYS A 61 6.03 -13.41 14.84
CA LYS A 61 7.10 -13.68 15.81
C LYS A 61 8.05 -12.49 15.99
N GLY A 62 8.17 -12.00 17.23
CA GLY A 62 9.04 -10.87 17.59
C GLY A 62 8.55 -9.50 17.09
N ALA A 63 7.29 -9.40 16.68
CA ALA A 63 6.71 -8.16 16.18
C ALA A 63 5.38 -7.83 16.87
N PHE A 64 4.32 -8.58 16.62
CA PHE A 64 2.99 -8.32 17.17
C PHE A 64 2.13 -9.58 17.23
N THR A 65 1.06 -9.49 17.98
CA THR A 65 -0.05 -10.47 17.99
C THR A 65 -1.35 -9.73 17.70
N MET A 66 -2.27 -10.36 16.98
CA MET A 66 -3.57 -9.80 16.66
C MET A 66 -4.58 -10.93 16.36
N LYS A 67 -5.85 -10.73 16.72
CA LYS A 67 -6.92 -11.62 16.31
C LYS A 67 -7.26 -11.41 14.84
N VAL A 68 -7.40 -12.54 14.14
CA VAL A 68 -7.81 -12.58 12.73
C VAL A 68 -8.95 -13.59 12.58
N PRO A 69 -9.85 -13.44 11.60
CA PRO A 69 -10.93 -14.39 11.41
C PRO A 69 -10.38 -15.79 11.06
N GLU A 70 -10.89 -16.80 11.73
CA GLU A 70 -10.55 -18.20 11.46
C GLU A 70 -11.08 -18.62 10.09
N GLY A 71 -10.27 -19.38 9.35
CA GLY A 71 -10.63 -19.89 8.01
C GLY A 71 -10.37 -18.94 6.86
N TRP A 72 -10.01 -17.67 7.10
CA TRP A 72 -9.64 -16.75 6.03
C TRP A 72 -8.32 -17.13 5.37
N ALA A 73 -8.24 -16.94 4.04
CA ALA A 73 -7.04 -17.24 3.28
C ALA A 73 -5.89 -16.31 3.65
N ARG A 74 -4.84 -16.87 4.26
CA ARG A 74 -3.64 -16.12 4.61
C ARG A 74 -2.67 -16.04 3.43
N SER A 75 -2.07 -14.87 3.27
CA SER A 75 -0.93 -14.63 2.36
C SER A 75 0.14 -13.84 3.09
N ASP A 76 1.40 -14.27 2.92
CA ASP A 76 2.55 -13.47 3.36
C ASP A 76 2.79 -12.37 2.32
N ILE A 77 2.86 -11.12 2.78
CA ILE A 77 3.09 -9.93 1.95
C ILE A 77 4.36 -9.21 2.42
N ALA A 78 4.88 -8.30 1.62
CA ALA A 78 6.10 -7.56 1.97
C ALA A 78 5.92 -6.80 3.29
N GLY A 79 6.68 -7.20 4.31
CA GLY A 79 6.64 -6.60 5.65
C GLY A 79 5.47 -7.06 6.54
N GLY A 80 4.70 -8.08 6.15
CA GLY A 80 3.55 -8.47 6.94
C GLY A 80 2.75 -9.66 6.43
N ALA A 81 1.46 -9.66 6.73
CA ALA A 81 0.51 -10.69 6.30
C ALA A 81 -0.85 -10.07 5.96
N SER A 82 -1.59 -10.74 5.10
CA SER A 82 -2.99 -10.46 4.81
C SER A 82 -3.85 -11.70 4.98
N PHE A 83 -5.11 -11.50 5.31
CA PHE A 83 -6.14 -12.53 5.48
C PHE A 83 -7.37 -12.05 4.72
N ILE A 84 -7.88 -12.87 3.81
CA ILE A 84 -8.96 -12.48 2.89
C ILE A 84 -10.01 -13.59 2.84
N ASP A 85 -11.26 -13.21 2.91
CA ASP A 85 -12.41 -14.04 2.52
C ASP A 85 -13.29 -13.25 1.56
N LYS A 86 -13.46 -13.76 0.34
CA LYS A 86 -14.22 -13.11 -0.74
C LYS A 86 -13.79 -11.65 -0.98
N LEU A 87 -14.53 -10.70 -0.44
CA LEU A 87 -14.34 -9.26 -0.63
C LEU A 87 -13.88 -8.53 0.63
N ASP A 88 -13.81 -9.26 1.76
CA ASP A 88 -13.35 -8.75 3.04
C ASP A 88 -11.89 -9.06 3.25
N GLY A 89 -11.20 -8.18 3.97
CA GLY A 89 -9.81 -8.43 4.26
C GLY A 89 -9.29 -7.69 5.49
N VAL A 90 -8.25 -8.28 6.04
CA VAL A 90 -7.41 -7.66 7.05
C VAL A 90 -5.95 -7.82 6.65
N SER A 91 -5.18 -6.76 6.74
CA SER A 91 -3.74 -6.84 6.53
C SER A 91 -2.99 -6.08 7.62
N VAL A 92 -1.78 -6.55 7.92
CA VAL A 92 -0.85 -5.83 8.79
C VAL A 92 0.50 -5.74 8.10
N VAL A 93 1.00 -4.51 7.93
CA VAL A 93 2.30 -4.23 7.32
C VAL A 93 3.17 -3.45 8.30
N LEU A 94 4.38 -3.93 8.54
CA LEU A 94 5.39 -3.25 9.35
C LEU A 94 6.34 -2.44 8.47
N SER A 95 6.59 -1.21 8.88
CA SER A 95 7.58 -0.34 8.24
C SER A 95 8.38 0.44 9.29
N SER A 96 9.59 0.87 8.93
CA SER A 96 10.35 1.81 9.74
C SER A 96 9.93 3.23 9.40
N ALA A 97 9.44 3.97 10.40
CA ALA A 97 8.99 5.35 10.22
C ALA A 97 9.04 6.11 11.55
N ALA A 98 8.94 7.44 11.48
CA ALA A 98 8.72 8.28 12.65
C ALA A 98 7.31 8.07 13.22
N ALA A 99 7.12 8.45 14.49
CA ALA A 99 5.80 8.39 15.14
C ALA A 99 4.77 9.21 14.35
N PRO A 100 3.65 8.59 13.92
CA PRO A 100 2.61 9.31 13.21
C PRO A 100 1.85 10.27 14.15
N SER A 101 1.47 11.41 13.62
CA SER A 101 0.53 12.34 14.23
C SER A 101 -0.61 12.62 13.25
N VAL A 102 -1.77 13.09 13.73
CA VAL A 102 -2.87 13.49 12.82
C VAL A 102 -2.38 14.49 11.78
N ALA A 103 -1.53 15.44 12.17
CA ALA A 103 -0.99 16.46 11.26
C ALA A 103 -0.08 15.83 10.18
N SER A 104 0.90 14.99 10.57
CA SER A 104 1.80 14.34 9.61
C SER A 104 1.08 13.36 8.70
N VAL A 105 0.09 12.64 9.22
CA VAL A 105 -0.73 11.70 8.42
C VAL A 105 -1.53 12.48 7.38
N LYS A 106 -2.21 13.56 7.74
CA LYS A 106 -2.95 14.41 6.78
C LYS A 106 -2.05 15.07 5.75
N ALA A 107 -0.85 15.50 6.14
CA ALA A 107 0.04 16.25 5.26
C ALA A 107 0.85 15.37 4.30
N VAL A 108 1.19 14.14 4.69
CA VAL A 108 2.14 13.29 3.94
C VAL A 108 1.54 11.93 3.60
N TYR A 109 1.03 11.20 4.60
CA TYR A 109 0.59 9.82 4.41
C TYR A 109 -0.66 9.74 3.53
N VAL A 110 -1.67 10.56 3.81
CA VAL A 110 -2.94 10.58 3.05
C VAL A 110 -2.72 10.95 1.59
N PRO A 111 -1.98 12.01 1.22
CA PRO A 111 -1.68 12.29 -0.19
C PRO A 111 -0.98 11.14 -0.91
N ALA A 112 -0.02 10.48 -0.24
CA ALA A 112 0.66 9.32 -0.81
C ALA A 112 -0.28 8.12 -1.00
N MET A 113 -1.18 7.88 -0.04
CA MET A 113 -2.19 6.83 -0.11
C MET A 113 -3.18 7.08 -1.26
N ILE A 114 -3.62 8.32 -1.44
CA ILE A 114 -4.51 8.72 -2.55
C ILE A 114 -3.81 8.53 -3.90
N ALA A 115 -2.53 8.94 -4.00
CA ALA A 115 -1.77 8.83 -5.24
C ALA A 115 -1.46 7.38 -5.64
N ALA A 116 -1.29 6.48 -4.67
CA ALA A 116 -0.98 5.07 -4.90
C ALA A 116 -2.22 4.18 -5.01
N GLY A 117 -3.37 4.63 -4.50
CA GLY A 117 -4.60 3.84 -4.43
C GLY A 117 -5.54 4.09 -5.59
N ARG A 118 -6.64 3.34 -5.60
CA ARG A 118 -7.66 3.35 -6.66
C ARG A 118 -8.87 4.18 -6.21
N ALA A 119 -9.01 5.39 -6.71
CA ALA A 119 -10.08 6.33 -6.36
C ALA A 119 -10.30 6.45 -4.83
N VAL A 120 -9.20 6.60 -4.08
CA VAL A 120 -9.23 6.70 -2.61
C VAL A 120 -9.86 8.01 -2.17
N GLU A 121 -10.84 7.93 -1.27
CA GLU A 121 -11.51 9.06 -0.63
C GLU A 121 -11.42 8.90 0.89
N VAL A 122 -10.68 9.79 1.55
CA VAL A 122 -10.51 9.76 3.01
C VAL A 122 -11.61 10.58 3.67
N SER A 123 -12.37 9.94 4.56
CA SER A 123 -13.47 10.58 5.30
C SER A 123 -13.03 11.12 6.66
N ALA A 124 -12.11 10.43 7.35
CA ALA A 124 -11.64 10.87 8.67
C ALA A 124 -10.17 10.49 8.92
N VAL A 125 -9.48 11.30 9.74
CA VAL A 125 -8.17 11.01 10.32
C VAL A 125 -8.21 11.43 11.78
N THR A 126 -8.15 10.46 12.70
CA THR A 126 -8.34 10.66 14.13
C THR A 126 -7.26 9.98 14.96
N ALA A 127 -6.89 10.57 16.10
CA ALA A 127 -6.07 9.89 17.09
C ALA A 127 -6.96 9.04 17.98
N VAL A 128 -6.56 7.79 18.19
CA VAL A 128 -7.27 6.82 19.04
C VAL A 128 -6.30 6.17 20.03
N VAL A 129 -6.84 5.71 21.17
CA VAL A 129 -6.08 4.92 22.15
C VAL A 129 -6.74 3.57 22.25
N LEU A 130 -6.00 2.53 21.91
CA LEU A 130 -6.43 1.13 21.93
C LEU A 130 -5.54 0.32 22.88
N PRO A 131 -5.92 -0.90 23.27
CA PRO A 131 -5.10 -1.73 24.17
C PRO A 131 -3.65 -1.93 23.67
N GLY A 132 -3.42 -1.97 22.35
CA GLY A 132 -2.09 -2.06 21.73
C GLY A 132 -1.28 -0.76 21.73
N GLY A 133 -1.86 0.34 22.22
CA GLY A 133 -1.25 1.68 22.31
C GLY A 133 -1.99 2.76 21.53
N ALA A 134 -1.40 3.95 21.52
CA ALA A 134 -1.90 5.06 20.71
C ALA A 134 -1.71 4.76 19.22
N ALA A 135 -2.73 5.10 18.42
CA ALA A 135 -2.71 4.93 16.97
C ALA A 135 -3.39 6.12 16.27
N ILE A 136 -3.09 6.29 14.99
CA ILE A 136 -3.88 7.17 14.11
C ILE A 136 -4.79 6.29 13.27
N ARG A 137 -6.10 6.50 13.37
CA ARG A 137 -7.11 5.86 12.54
C ARG A 137 -7.41 6.72 11.33
N ILE A 138 -7.44 6.09 10.16
CA ILE A 138 -7.81 6.67 8.88
C ILE A 138 -9.00 5.89 8.36
N ASP A 139 -10.16 6.54 8.23
CA ASP A 139 -11.34 5.96 7.59
C ASP A 139 -11.40 6.46 6.15
N TYR A 140 -11.56 5.53 5.22
CA TYR A 140 -11.54 5.84 3.80
C TYR A 140 -12.37 4.84 2.99
N SER A 141 -12.65 5.20 1.76
CA SER A 141 -13.18 4.29 0.76
C SER A 141 -12.29 4.28 -0.48
N ALA A 142 -12.33 3.19 -1.24
CA ALA A 142 -11.53 3.00 -2.44
C ALA A 142 -12.26 2.08 -3.43
N ASN A 143 -11.81 2.05 -4.69
CA ASN A 143 -12.20 0.97 -5.58
C ASN A 143 -11.36 -0.28 -5.27
N SER A 144 -11.98 -1.44 -5.32
CA SER A 144 -11.26 -2.72 -5.23
C SER A 144 -10.33 -2.91 -6.43
N GLU A 145 -9.40 -3.86 -6.34
CA GLU A 145 -8.78 -4.39 -7.55
C GLU A 145 -9.85 -4.96 -8.51
N PRO A 146 -9.65 -4.83 -9.83
CA PRO A 146 -10.55 -5.45 -10.78
C PRO A 146 -10.57 -6.97 -10.60
N ASN A 147 -11.76 -7.56 -10.59
CA ASN A 147 -11.89 -9.01 -10.60
C ASN A 147 -11.19 -9.58 -11.84
N SER A 148 -10.33 -10.57 -11.67
CA SER A 148 -9.47 -11.11 -12.73
C SER A 148 -10.26 -11.76 -13.90
N VAL A 149 -11.53 -12.12 -13.68
CA VAL A 149 -12.39 -12.76 -14.69
C VAL A 149 -13.34 -11.77 -15.34
N THR A 150 -14.01 -10.95 -14.53
CA THR A 150 -15.07 -10.04 -14.99
C THR A 150 -14.61 -8.63 -15.23
N ASN A 151 -13.42 -8.27 -14.78
CA ASN A 151 -12.86 -6.91 -14.74
C ASN A 151 -13.74 -5.91 -13.95
N LYS A 152 -14.67 -6.42 -13.14
CA LYS A 152 -15.55 -5.61 -12.31
C LYS A 152 -14.84 -5.15 -11.05
N GLN A 153 -15.05 -3.91 -10.68
CA GLN A 153 -14.63 -3.34 -9.40
C GLN A 153 -15.86 -3.08 -8.54
N ILE A 154 -15.65 -3.09 -7.23
CA ILE A 154 -16.65 -2.63 -6.25
C ILE A 154 -16.07 -1.49 -5.44
N ARG A 155 -16.93 -0.67 -4.84
CA ARG A 155 -16.52 0.28 -3.81
C ARG A 155 -16.30 -0.47 -2.51
N VAL A 156 -15.16 -0.26 -1.87
CA VAL A 156 -14.84 -0.79 -0.54
C VAL A 156 -14.74 0.37 0.45
N GLU A 157 -15.08 0.11 1.70
CA GLU A 157 -14.74 0.95 2.83
C GLU A 157 -13.67 0.29 3.68
N ALA A 158 -12.89 1.11 4.39
CA ALA A 158 -11.77 0.61 5.17
C ALA A 158 -11.48 1.51 6.37
N SER A 159 -10.95 0.89 7.43
CA SER A 159 -10.31 1.57 8.55
C SER A 159 -8.86 1.12 8.66
N ARG A 160 -7.93 2.07 8.55
CA ARG A 160 -6.49 1.84 8.73
C ARG A 160 -6.02 2.41 10.05
N TYR A 161 -5.38 1.59 10.85
CA TYR A 161 -4.78 1.99 12.12
C TYR A 161 -3.25 2.00 11.98
N LEU A 162 -2.61 3.12 12.33
CA LEU A 162 -1.16 3.27 12.34
C LEU A 162 -0.69 3.23 13.80
N PHE A 163 -0.31 2.06 14.30
CA PHE A 163 0.31 1.89 15.61
C PHE A 163 1.80 2.16 15.52
N PHE A 164 2.39 2.74 16.57
CA PHE A 164 3.82 3.05 16.61
C PHE A 164 4.49 2.54 17.87
N LYS A 165 5.65 1.88 17.71
CA LYS A 165 6.54 1.49 18.81
C LYS A 165 7.98 1.37 18.30
N GLY A 166 8.91 2.04 19.00
CA GLY A 166 10.36 1.82 18.78
C GLY A 166 10.83 2.08 17.34
N GLY A 167 10.36 3.14 16.67
CA GLY A 167 10.76 3.47 15.30
C GLY A 167 10.08 2.62 14.22
N LYS A 168 9.10 1.80 14.60
CA LYS A 168 8.30 0.99 13.67
C LYS A 168 6.84 1.43 13.70
N VAL A 169 6.21 1.42 12.54
CA VAL A 169 4.77 1.58 12.35
C VAL A 169 4.20 0.26 11.90
N ALA A 170 3.13 -0.21 12.58
CA ALA A 170 2.26 -1.26 12.08
C ALA A 170 1.01 -0.60 11.46
N ALA A 171 0.84 -0.74 10.17
CA ALA A 171 -0.38 -0.36 9.46
C ALA A 171 -1.31 -1.57 9.44
N VAL A 172 -2.40 -1.51 10.23
CA VAL A 172 -3.47 -2.51 10.26
C VAL A 172 -4.60 -1.98 9.39
N ASP A 173 -4.92 -2.67 8.31
CA ASP A 173 -5.99 -2.34 7.37
C ASP A 173 -7.13 -3.34 7.51
N LEU A 174 -8.33 -2.86 7.73
CA LEU A 174 -9.57 -3.63 7.76
C LEU A 174 -10.45 -3.08 6.65
N TYR A 175 -10.91 -3.92 5.73
CA TYR A 175 -11.73 -3.47 4.60
C TYR A 175 -12.82 -4.47 4.24
N ALA A 176 -13.92 -3.95 3.70
CA ALA A 176 -15.07 -4.72 3.23
C ALA A 176 -15.77 -3.95 2.10
N PRO A 177 -16.73 -4.55 1.37
CA PRO A 177 -17.63 -3.82 0.49
C PRO A 177 -18.30 -2.66 1.21
N PHE A 178 -18.39 -1.51 0.57
CA PHE A 178 -18.94 -0.30 1.17
C PHE A 178 -20.39 -0.49 1.62
N GLY A 179 -20.65 -0.30 2.92
CA GLY A 179 -21.96 -0.47 3.56
C GLY A 179 -22.18 -1.85 4.18
N ALA A 180 -21.16 -2.71 4.24
CA ALA A 180 -21.21 -3.95 5.00
C ALA A 180 -21.19 -3.66 6.52
N ASP A 181 -21.92 -4.45 7.32
CA ASP A 181 -21.99 -4.27 8.78
C ASP A 181 -20.92 -5.09 9.49
N ASN A 182 -19.73 -4.51 9.64
CA ASN A 182 -18.55 -5.16 10.23
C ASN A 182 -17.97 -4.40 11.43
N VAL A 183 -18.71 -3.45 12.00
CA VAL A 183 -18.20 -2.56 13.06
C VAL A 183 -17.69 -3.33 14.27
N ASP A 184 -18.43 -4.35 14.74
CA ASP A 184 -18.07 -5.11 15.93
C ASP A 184 -16.85 -5.99 15.69
N GLN A 185 -16.77 -6.64 14.54
CA GLN A 185 -15.65 -7.49 14.13
C GLN A 185 -14.38 -6.67 13.93
N TRP A 186 -14.49 -5.49 13.32
CA TRP A 186 -13.36 -4.57 13.16
C TRP A 186 -12.88 -4.00 14.49
N ASN A 187 -13.81 -3.69 15.41
CA ASN A 187 -13.46 -3.29 16.77
C ASN A 187 -12.71 -4.42 17.50
N LEU A 188 -13.21 -5.66 17.42
CA LEU A 188 -12.54 -6.81 18.01
C LEU A 188 -11.11 -6.97 17.47
N MET A 189 -10.93 -6.93 16.17
CA MET A 189 -9.60 -7.07 15.53
C MET A 189 -8.66 -5.94 15.91
N SER A 190 -9.08 -4.69 15.75
CA SER A 190 -8.23 -3.52 16.04
C SER A 190 -7.84 -3.41 17.52
N GLN A 191 -8.75 -3.76 18.45
CA GLN A 191 -8.48 -3.76 19.89
C GLN A 191 -7.60 -4.94 20.33
N SER A 192 -7.54 -6.01 19.56
CA SER A 192 -6.71 -7.17 19.87
C SER A 192 -5.23 -7.00 19.49
N PHE A 193 -4.89 -5.99 18.70
CA PHE A 193 -3.51 -5.73 18.31
C PHE A 193 -2.62 -5.47 19.54
N GLN A 194 -1.49 -6.18 19.64
CA GLN A 194 -0.49 -6.02 20.70
C GLN A 194 0.92 -6.13 20.11
N TRP A 195 1.78 -5.22 20.50
CA TRP A 195 3.21 -5.32 20.23
C TRP A 195 3.86 -6.37 21.16
N ASN A 196 4.69 -7.23 20.59
CA ASN A 196 5.51 -8.20 21.34
C ASN A 196 6.79 -7.59 21.89
#